data_b634a5e7f33c26ae866004344d6f516e
#
_entry.id   b634a5e7f33c26ae866004344d6f516e
#
_cell.length_a   1.000
_cell.length_b   1.000
_cell.length_c   1.000
_cell.angle_alpha   90.00
_cell.angle_beta   90.00
_cell.angle_gamma   90.00
#
_symmetry.space_group_name_H-M   'P 1'
#
loop_
_entity.id
_entity.type
_entity.pdbx_description
1 polymer ?
#
loop_
_entity_poly.entity_id
_entity_poly.type
_entity_poly.pdbx_seq_one_letter_code
_entity_poly.pdbx_strand_id
1 'polypeptide(L)'
;MLPAPRLGACGTIRPMAPHRPDRRDAAVETPARAALPGGDLEYTLRRSDRARRFRVTVDPRRGVIATVPGARIAEPRARALVEPFLAQREAWLRRHLARQAAVADRLAAVGPIRDGALLRYRGEPHRVRVVAGSPASRRSRVERVGGEEEDQLLVTLAATERRPLGAVLEAWLRVRARDALEAAIARHAPALGVAPTRVTVRDTRSRWGSASRARRLSFSWRLVLAPPDVLETVAVHELAHLRVFGHGPGFWVLVASRRPDHPAQRRWLRTHAAELHAALGHDDLLDITRRPLPAGARLPSLLAAEGRDE
;
A
#
# COMPACT_ATOMS: atom_id res chain seq x y z
N MET A 1 33.00 3.88 64.26
CA MET A 1 31.77 3.05 64.38
C MET A 1 30.64 3.85 63.73
N LEU A 2 30.40 3.60 62.45
CA LEU A 2 29.38 4.27 61.66
C LEU A 2 28.18 3.33 61.53
N PRO A 3 26.95 3.81 61.61
CA PRO A 3 25.77 2.95 61.53
C PRO A 3 25.41 2.63 60.05
N ALA A 4 24.93 1.38 59.80
CA ALA A 4 24.49 0.85 58.53
C ALA A 4 23.20 1.51 58.01
N PRO A 5 23.02 1.63 56.68
CA PRO A 5 21.80 2.16 56.12
C PRO A 5 20.67 1.13 56.14
N ARG A 6 19.47 1.58 56.50
CA ARG A 6 18.22 0.80 56.53
C ARG A 6 17.76 0.52 55.10
N LEU A 7 17.49 -0.74 54.77
CA LEU A 7 16.81 -1.20 53.58
C LEU A 7 15.34 -0.70 53.58
N GLY A 8 15.02 0.13 52.59
CA GLY A 8 13.68 0.60 52.34
C GLY A 8 12.81 -0.50 51.71
N ALA A 9 11.55 -0.54 52.13
CA ALA A 9 10.55 -1.54 51.80
C ALA A 9 10.29 -1.68 50.30
N CYS A 10 10.22 -2.94 49.88
CA CYS A 10 9.80 -3.39 48.57
C CYS A 10 8.36 -2.90 48.24
N GLY A 11 8.24 -1.96 47.31
CA GLY A 11 6.97 -1.48 46.83
C GLY A 11 6.27 -2.56 46.00
N THR A 12 5.13 -3.01 46.48
CA THR A 12 4.24 -3.96 45.82
C THR A 12 3.80 -3.39 44.48
N ILE A 13 4.24 -3.99 43.37
CA ILE A 13 3.78 -3.68 42.02
C ILE A 13 2.31 -4.13 41.92
N ARG A 14 1.38 -3.18 41.89
CA ARG A 14 -0.02 -3.44 41.56
C ARG A 14 -0.10 -3.98 40.12
N PRO A 15 -0.78 -5.11 39.88
CA PRO A 15 -1.02 -5.56 38.50
C PRO A 15 -1.89 -4.52 37.77
N MET A 16 -1.39 -4.06 36.65
CA MET A 16 -2.14 -3.18 35.74
C MET A 16 -3.40 -3.92 35.26
N ALA A 17 -4.57 -3.34 35.55
CA ALA A 17 -5.84 -3.89 35.09
C ALA A 17 -5.84 -4.02 33.57
N PRO A 18 -6.44 -5.09 33.01
CA PRO A 18 -6.50 -5.28 31.56
C PRO A 18 -7.21 -4.07 30.94
N HIS A 19 -6.57 -3.49 29.92
CA HIS A 19 -7.09 -2.36 29.14
C HIS A 19 -8.45 -2.77 28.56
N ARG A 20 -9.54 -2.31 29.14
CA ARG A 20 -10.88 -2.44 28.56
C ARG A 20 -10.85 -1.68 27.23
N PRO A 21 -11.19 -2.31 26.09
CA PRO A 21 -11.30 -1.58 24.82
C PRO A 21 -12.31 -0.44 25.01
N ASP A 22 -11.88 0.76 24.64
CA ASP A 22 -12.71 1.96 24.78
C ASP A 22 -13.99 1.76 23.95
N ARG A 23 -15.14 1.76 24.60
CA ARG A 23 -16.49 1.57 23.99
C ARG A 23 -16.80 2.61 22.91
N ARG A 24 -15.94 3.60 22.70
CA ARG A 24 -16.07 4.65 21.69
C ARG A 24 -15.66 4.23 20.27
N ASP A 25 -15.22 2.99 20.06
CA ASP A 25 -14.68 2.49 18.80
C ASP A 25 -15.63 1.58 18.02
N ALA A 26 -16.87 1.52 18.38
CA ALA A 26 -17.85 0.65 17.74
C ALA A 26 -18.19 1.12 16.32
N ALA A 27 -17.71 0.41 15.31
CA ALA A 27 -18.28 0.43 13.97
C ALA A 27 -19.16 -0.81 13.81
N VAL A 28 -20.40 -0.62 13.40
CA VAL A 28 -21.32 -1.70 13.07
C VAL A 28 -21.40 -1.82 11.55
N GLU A 29 -21.12 -2.99 11.02
CA GLU A 29 -21.18 -3.28 9.59
C GLU A 29 -22.29 -4.30 9.32
N THR A 30 -23.16 -4.00 8.36
CA THR A 30 -24.23 -4.87 7.91
C THR A 30 -24.21 -4.96 6.39
N PRO A 31 -24.30 -6.18 5.79
CA PRO A 31 -24.54 -6.32 4.37
C PRO A 31 -25.93 -5.74 4.02
N ALA A 32 -26.00 -5.05 2.91
CA ALA A 32 -27.22 -4.42 2.44
C ALA A 32 -27.30 -4.48 0.91
N ARG A 33 -28.50 -4.31 0.38
CA ARG A 33 -28.81 -4.29 -1.05
C ARG A 33 -29.64 -3.07 -1.35
N ALA A 34 -29.28 -2.33 -2.38
CA ALA A 34 -30.05 -1.21 -2.91
C ALA A 34 -30.58 -1.57 -4.30
N ALA A 35 -31.89 -1.39 -4.51
CA ALA A 35 -32.49 -1.49 -5.83
C ALA A 35 -32.22 -0.19 -6.61
N LEU A 36 -31.42 -0.28 -7.67
CA LEU A 36 -31.01 0.85 -8.50
C LEU A 36 -31.56 0.69 -9.92
N PRO A 37 -31.67 1.76 -10.72
CA PRO A 37 -32.19 1.68 -12.09
C PRO A 37 -31.50 0.65 -12.98
N GLY A 38 -30.19 0.48 -12.85
CA GLY A 38 -29.39 -0.51 -13.60
C GLY A 38 -29.30 -1.89 -12.93
N GLY A 39 -30.16 -2.19 -11.96
CA GLY A 39 -30.20 -3.43 -11.19
C GLY A 39 -29.65 -3.31 -9.78
N ASP A 40 -29.84 -4.34 -8.99
CA ASP A 40 -29.45 -4.37 -7.59
C ASP A 40 -27.95 -4.15 -7.39
N LEU A 41 -27.62 -3.42 -6.34
CA LEU A 41 -26.24 -3.18 -5.89
C LEU A 41 -26.09 -3.68 -4.45
N GLU A 42 -25.22 -4.67 -4.28
CA GLU A 42 -24.81 -5.10 -2.95
C GLU A 42 -23.79 -4.13 -2.37
N TYR A 43 -23.93 -3.78 -1.10
CA TYR A 43 -23.00 -2.91 -0.40
C TYR A 43 -22.90 -3.26 1.09
N THR A 44 -21.81 -2.87 1.72
CA THR A 44 -21.67 -2.90 3.18
C THR A 44 -22.08 -1.56 3.77
N LEU A 45 -23.14 -1.55 4.57
CA LEU A 45 -23.52 -0.40 5.37
C LEU A 45 -22.67 -0.36 6.64
N ARG A 46 -21.80 0.64 6.76
CA ARG A 46 -20.96 0.85 7.93
C ARG A 46 -21.44 2.06 8.72
N ARG A 47 -21.88 1.84 9.95
CA ARG A 47 -22.26 2.87 10.90
C ARG A 47 -21.13 3.06 11.91
N SER A 48 -20.61 4.27 12.08
CA SER A 48 -19.39 4.48 12.89
C SER A 48 -19.42 5.84 13.60
N ASP A 49 -19.14 5.83 14.89
CA ASP A 49 -19.03 7.06 15.71
C ASP A 49 -17.76 7.86 15.37
N ARG A 50 -16.77 7.25 14.73
CA ARG A 50 -15.57 7.94 14.21
C ARG A 50 -15.81 8.66 12.89
N ALA A 51 -16.83 8.28 12.15
CA ALA A 51 -17.14 8.91 10.89
C ALA A 51 -17.76 10.30 11.16
N ARG A 52 -17.13 11.34 10.62
CA ARG A 52 -17.64 12.71 10.72
C ARG A 52 -18.51 13.13 9.52
N ARG A 53 -18.46 12.35 8.44
CA ARG A 53 -19.16 12.61 7.17
C ARG A 53 -19.65 11.31 6.57
N PHE A 54 -20.74 11.39 5.82
CA PHE A 54 -21.17 10.34 4.93
C PHE A 54 -20.07 10.09 3.85
N ARG A 55 -19.79 8.82 3.55
CA ARG A 55 -18.79 8.45 2.58
C ARG A 55 -19.15 7.13 1.90
N VAL A 56 -19.02 7.08 0.57
CA VAL A 56 -19.04 5.84 -0.19
C VAL A 56 -17.64 5.57 -0.74
N THR A 57 -17.17 4.35 -0.58
CA THR A 57 -15.89 3.87 -1.13
C THR A 57 -16.12 2.56 -1.86
N VAL A 58 -15.40 2.34 -2.95
CA VAL A 58 -15.35 1.05 -3.63
C VAL A 58 -14.02 0.40 -3.23
N ASP A 59 -14.13 -0.63 -2.39
CA ASP A 59 -12.99 -1.39 -1.92
C ASP A 59 -12.75 -2.58 -2.86
N PRO A 60 -11.51 -2.83 -3.32
CA PRO A 60 -11.22 -3.91 -4.27
C PRO A 60 -11.63 -5.32 -3.79
N ARG A 61 -11.83 -5.52 -2.49
CA ARG A 61 -12.13 -6.82 -1.88
C ARG A 61 -13.53 -6.90 -1.32
N ARG A 62 -13.99 -5.77 -0.80
CA ARG A 62 -15.24 -5.70 -0.04
C ARG A 62 -16.37 -5.08 -0.85
N GLY A 63 -16.08 -4.68 -2.10
CA GLY A 63 -17.04 -4.00 -2.95
C GLY A 63 -17.39 -2.60 -2.43
N VAL A 64 -18.64 -2.22 -2.55
CA VAL A 64 -19.12 -0.90 -2.14
C VAL A 64 -19.31 -0.85 -0.62
N ILE A 65 -18.68 0.14 0.03
CA ILE A 65 -18.84 0.40 1.47
C ILE A 65 -19.41 1.80 1.64
N ALA A 66 -20.60 1.90 2.20
CA ALA A 66 -21.23 3.16 2.57
C ALA A 66 -21.07 3.41 4.07
N THR A 67 -20.35 4.44 4.45
CA THR A 67 -20.09 4.78 5.85
C THR A 67 -20.96 5.95 6.26
N VAL A 68 -21.74 5.77 7.34
CA VAL A 68 -22.64 6.77 7.93
C VAL A 68 -22.14 7.12 9.33
N PRO A 69 -22.13 8.42 9.71
CA PRO A 69 -21.85 8.83 11.08
C PRO A 69 -22.88 8.28 12.07
N GLY A 70 -22.41 7.86 13.25
CA GLY A 70 -23.25 7.36 14.35
C GLY A 70 -23.49 5.86 14.29
N ALA A 71 -22.74 5.11 15.11
CA ALA A 71 -22.88 3.64 15.21
C ALA A 71 -24.26 3.19 15.68
N ARG A 72 -24.99 4.04 16.39
CA ARG A 72 -26.32 3.75 16.96
C ARG A 72 -27.49 4.14 16.06
N ILE A 73 -27.26 4.76 14.90
CA ILE A 73 -28.33 5.06 13.96
C ILE A 73 -29.04 3.77 13.54
N ALA A 74 -30.38 3.77 13.56
CA ALA A 74 -31.14 2.60 13.13
C ALA A 74 -30.85 2.28 11.65
N GLU A 75 -30.72 1.00 11.32
CA GLU A 75 -30.36 0.56 9.98
C GLU A 75 -31.28 1.10 8.88
N PRO A 76 -32.63 1.05 9.03
CA PRO A 76 -33.53 1.60 8.00
C PRO A 76 -33.29 3.09 7.74
N ARG A 77 -33.02 3.86 8.78
CA ARG A 77 -32.71 5.30 8.64
C ARG A 77 -31.35 5.52 7.96
N ALA A 78 -30.36 4.70 8.29
CA ALA A 78 -29.05 4.77 7.64
C ALA A 78 -29.16 4.41 6.16
N ARG A 79 -29.95 3.39 5.80
CA ARG A 79 -30.22 3.00 4.40
C ARG A 79 -30.93 4.11 3.63
N ALA A 80 -31.95 4.72 4.21
CA ALA A 80 -32.66 5.85 3.59
C ALA A 80 -31.76 7.05 3.26
N LEU A 81 -30.66 7.24 3.98
CA LEU A 81 -29.62 8.25 3.66
C LEU A 81 -28.68 7.80 2.56
N VAL A 82 -28.38 6.51 2.49
CA VAL A 82 -27.37 5.93 1.58
C VAL A 82 -27.92 5.68 0.18
N GLU A 83 -29.08 5.05 0.08
CA GLU A 83 -29.62 4.54 -1.18
C GLU A 83 -29.86 5.63 -2.25
N PRO A 84 -30.39 6.83 -1.92
CA PRO A 84 -30.50 7.91 -2.91
C PRO A 84 -29.15 8.38 -3.46
N PHE A 85 -28.12 8.38 -2.60
CA PHE A 85 -26.76 8.75 -3.02
C PHE A 85 -26.15 7.67 -3.92
N LEU A 86 -26.37 6.38 -3.62
CA LEU A 86 -25.92 5.29 -4.49
C LEU A 86 -26.59 5.38 -5.87
N ALA A 87 -27.91 5.67 -5.91
CA ALA A 87 -28.65 5.86 -7.16
C ALA A 87 -28.07 7.02 -7.98
N GLN A 88 -27.81 8.16 -7.35
CA GLN A 88 -27.22 9.32 -8.03
C GLN A 88 -25.83 9.02 -8.60
N ARG A 89 -25.07 8.12 -7.97
CA ARG A 89 -23.69 7.77 -8.36
C ARG A 89 -23.57 6.41 -9.02
N GLU A 90 -24.66 5.79 -9.41
CA GLU A 90 -24.70 4.42 -9.92
C GLU A 90 -23.76 4.20 -11.09
N ALA A 91 -23.77 5.05 -12.10
CA ALA A 91 -22.89 4.92 -13.28
C ALA A 91 -21.40 4.96 -12.92
N TRP A 92 -21.04 5.80 -11.94
CA TRP A 92 -19.67 5.86 -11.42
C TRP A 92 -19.31 4.59 -10.65
N LEU A 93 -20.18 4.10 -9.78
CA LEU A 93 -20.00 2.87 -9.00
C LEU A 93 -19.78 1.66 -9.92
N ARG A 94 -20.67 1.48 -10.91
CA ARG A 94 -20.59 0.35 -11.84
C ARG A 94 -19.33 0.40 -12.69
N ARG A 95 -18.91 1.57 -13.18
CA ARG A 95 -17.61 1.71 -13.87
C ARG A 95 -16.41 1.33 -12.99
N HIS A 96 -16.45 1.71 -11.70
CA HIS A 96 -15.38 1.35 -10.77
C HIS A 96 -15.35 -0.14 -10.46
N LEU A 97 -16.50 -0.75 -10.20
CA LEU A 97 -16.62 -2.20 -9.99
C LEU A 97 -16.17 -2.99 -11.21
N ALA A 98 -16.59 -2.60 -12.42
CA ALA A 98 -16.17 -3.24 -13.65
C ALA A 98 -14.64 -3.13 -13.89
N ARG A 99 -14.03 -1.99 -13.58
CA ARG A 99 -12.57 -1.84 -13.62
C ARG A 99 -11.87 -2.76 -12.62
N GLN A 100 -12.41 -2.88 -11.41
CA GLN A 100 -11.82 -3.77 -10.39
C GLN A 100 -11.95 -5.23 -10.79
N ALA A 101 -13.10 -5.65 -11.32
CA ALA A 101 -13.31 -6.99 -11.84
C ALA A 101 -12.32 -7.30 -12.98
N ALA A 102 -12.18 -6.42 -13.97
CA ALA A 102 -11.24 -6.60 -15.08
C ALA A 102 -9.77 -6.64 -14.62
N VAL A 103 -9.43 -5.97 -13.53
CA VAL A 103 -8.10 -6.08 -12.90
C VAL A 103 -7.96 -7.42 -12.20
N ALA A 104 -8.96 -7.84 -11.41
CA ALA A 104 -8.95 -9.13 -10.72
C ALA A 104 -8.81 -10.31 -11.69
N ASP A 105 -9.56 -10.29 -12.83
CA ASP A 105 -9.49 -11.32 -13.86
C ASP A 105 -8.09 -11.41 -14.48
N ARG A 106 -7.48 -10.25 -14.80
CA ARG A 106 -6.11 -10.20 -15.31
C ARG A 106 -5.09 -10.73 -14.31
N LEU A 107 -5.28 -10.44 -13.02
CA LEU A 107 -4.39 -10.92 -11.97
C LEU A 107 -4.57 -12.41 -11.69
N ALA A 108 -5.80 -12.93 -11.77
CA ALA A 108 -6.08 -14.36 -11.65
C ALA A 108 -5.40 -15.18 -12.77
N ALA A 109 -5.25 -14.59 -13.96
CA ALA A 109 -4.57 -15.21 -15.10
C ALA A 109 -3.03 -15.29 -14.92
N VAL A 110 -2.42 -14.48 -14.05
CA VAL A 110 -0.94 -14.41 -13.89
C VAL A 110 -0.38 -15.64 -13.16
N GLY A 111 -1.13 -16.25 -12.25
CA GLY A 111 -0.66 -17.40 -11.45
C GLY A 111 0.57 -17.08 -10.55
N PRO A 112 1.08 -18.08 -9.81
CA PRO A 112 2.26 -17.89 -8.98
C PRO A 112 3.53 -17.68 -9.83
N ILE A 113 4.46 -16.89 -9.33
CA ILE A 113 5.75 -16.66 -9.98
C ILE A 113 6.52 -18.00 -10.11
N ARG A 114 7.02 -18.29 -11.31
CA ARG A 114 7.70 -19.55 -11.66
C ARG A 114 8.80 -19.31 -12.67
N ASP A 115 9.57 -20.34 -12.97
CA ASP A 115 10.52 -20.31 -14.09
C ASP A 115 9.79 -19.98 -15.40
N GLY A 116 10.40 -19.13 -16.21
CA GLY A 116 9.84 -18.60 -17.45
C GLY A 116 8.81 -17.48 -17.27
N ALA A 117 8.35 -17.15 -16.05
CA ALA A 117 7.42 -16.05 -15.82
C ALA A 117 8.07 -14.69 -16.14
N LEU A 118 7.25 -13.72 -16.56
CA LEU A 118 7.70 -12.33 -16.73
C LEU A 118 7.49 -11.57 -15.45
N LEU A 119 8.53 -10.92 -14.97
CA LEU A 119 8.51 -10.02 -13.83
C LEU A 119 9.01 -8.64 -14.26
N ARG A 120 8.22 -7.61 -13.99
CA ARG A 120 8.66 -6.24 -14.26
C ARG A 120 9.74 -5.83 -13.26
N TYR A 121 10.83 -5.24 -13.75
CA TYR A 121 11.87 -4.63 -12.93
C TYR A 121 12.32 -3.32 -13.59
N ARG A 122 12.29 -2.22 -12.82
CA ARG A 122 12.58 -0.86 -13.30
C ARG A 122 11.75 -0.42 -14.53
N GLY A 123 10.49 -0.87 -14.58
CA GLY A 123 9.58 -0.56 -15.66
C GLY A 123 9.58 -1.57 -16.80
N GLU A 124 10.64 -2.34 -16.97
CA GLU A 124 10.83 -3.25 -18.09
C GLU A 124 10.50 -4.71 -17.69
N PRO A 125 9.94 -5.51 -18.61
CA PRO A 125 9.71 -6.93 -18.38
C PRO A 125 11.05 -7.69 -18.39
N HIS A 126 11.21 -8.60 -17.44
CA HIS A 126 12.36 -9.50 -17.35
C HIS A 126 11.85 -10.93 -17.21
N ARG A 127 12.42 -11.87 -17.94
CA ARG A 127 12.11 -13.28 -17.79
C ARG A 127 12.81 -13.85 -16.59
N VAL A 128 12.08 -14.45 -15.68
CA VAL A 128 12.61 -15.19 -14.55
C VAL A 128 13.19 -16.52 -15.05
N ARG A 129 14.46 -16.77 -14.79
CA ARG A 129 15.13 -18.05 -15.08
C ARG A 129 15.66 -18.64 -13.79
N VAL A 130 15.21 -19.85 -13.49
CA VAL A 130 15.57 -20.55 -12.26
C VAL A 130 16.57 -21.67 -12.58
N VAL A 131 17.69 -21.64 -11.91
CA VAL A 131 18.74 -22.68 -12.04
C VAL A 131 19.09 -23.21 -10.65
N ALA A 132 19.44 -24.50 -10.60
CA ALA A 132 19.99 -25.09 -9.39
C ALA A 132 21.41 -24.55 -9.14
N GLY A 133 21.68 -24.12 -7.94
CA GLY A 133 23.02 -23.75 -7.51
C GLY A 133 23.92 -24.99 -7.27
N SER A 134 25.22 -24.78 -7.24
CA SER A 134 26.16 -25.80 -6.82
C SER A 134 25.80 -26.36 -5.44
N PRO A 135 26.03 -27.64 -5.14
CA PRO A 135 25.86 -28.23 -3.81
C PRO A 135 26.57 -27.45 -2.69
N ALA A 136 27.68 -26.77 -3.01
CA ALA A 136 28.39 -25.90 -2.08
C ALA A 136 27.72 -24.52 -1.85
N SER A 137 26.76 -24.14 -2.67
CA SER A 137 26.07 -22.84 -2.55
C SER A 137 25.17 -22.82 -1.32
N ARG A 138 25.53 -22.02 -0.34
CA ARG A 138 24.75 -21.86 0.91
C ARG A 138 23.63 -20.80 0.82
N ARG A 139 23.60 -19.98 -0.24
CA ARG A 139 22.64 -18.88 -0.42
C ARG A 139 22.15 -18.82 -1.84
N SER A 140 20.86 -18.64 -1.99
CA SER A 140 20.27 -18.30 -3.29
C SER A 140 20.65 -16.89 -3.71
N ARG A 141 20.82 -16.69 -5.03
CA ARG A 141 21.18 -15.40 -5.64
C ARG A 141 20.18 -15.04 -6.72
N VAL A 142 20.01 -13.74 -6.93
CA VAL A 142 19.23 -13.19 -8.06
C VAL A 142 20.13 -12.15 -8.74
N GLU A 143 20.31 -12.29 -10.04
CA GLU A 143 21.12 -11.41 -10.85
C GLU A 143 20.33 -10.98 -12.08
N ARG A 144 20.47 -9.70 -12.46
CA ARG A 144 19.96 -9.24 -13.76
C ARG A 144 21.00 -9.56 -14.81
N VAL A 145 20.59 -10.27 -15.83
CA VAL A 145 21.41 -10.62 -16.98
C VAL A 145 20.76 -10.02 -18.22
N GLY A 146 21.51 -9.22 -18.97
CA GLY A 146 21.09 -8.76 -20.30
C GLY A 146 21.09 -9.93 -21.27
N GLY A 147 20.02 -10.09 -22.04
CA GLY A 147 19.92 -11.06 -23.14
C GLY A 147 19.87 -10.35 -24.48
N GLU A 148 20.18 -11.07 -25.56
CA GLU A 148 20.08 -10.52 -26.93
C GLU A 148 18.63 -10.21 -27.31
N GLU A 149 17.68 -11.04 -26.86
CA GLU A 149 16.26 -10.88 -27.17
C GLU A 149 15.45 -10.26 -26.00
N GLU A 150 15.79 -10.58 -24.76
CA GLU A 150 15.10 -10.09 -23.57
C GLU A 150 16.01 -10.07 -22.33
N ASP A 151 15.77 -9.11 -21.43
CA ASP A 151 16.41 -9.05 -20.14
C ASP A 151 15.90 -10.17 -19.20
N GLN A 152 16.80 -10.76 -18.41
CA GLN A 152 16.48 -11.88 -17.54
C GLN A 152 16.80 -11.57 -16.08
N LEU A 153 16.03 -12.18 -15.18
CA LEU A 153 16.38 -12.32 -13.77
C LEU A 153 16.78 -13.78 -13.54
N LEU A 154 18.08 -14.01 -13.51
CA LEU A 154 18.64 -15.33 -13.21
C LEU A 154 18.59 -15.59 -11.71
N VAL A 155 17.82 -16.60 -11.31
CA VAL A 155 17.66 -17.02 -9.90
C VAL A 155 18.40 -18.32 -9.70
N THR A 156 19.55 -18.27 -9.05
CA THR A 156 20.30 -19.46 -8.65
C THR A 156 19.86 -19.88 -7.25
N LEU A 157 19.15 -21.02 -7.13
CA LEU A 157 18.64 -21.52 -5.85
C LEU A 157 19.70 -22.41 -5.17
N ALA A 158 19.99 -22.11 -3.91
CA ALA A 158 20.83 -23.01 -3.09
C ALA A 158 20.10 -24.34 -2.86
N ALA A 159 20.84 -25.44 -2.76
CA ALA A 159 20.28 -26.76 -2.50
C ALA A 159 19.48 -26.84 -1.18
N THR A 160 19.80 -25.97 -0.22
CA THR A 160 19.13 -25.86 1.09
C THR A 160 18.00 -24.84 1.11
N GLU A 161 17.66 -24.20 -0.01
CA GLU A 161 16.60 -23.21 -0.05
C GLU A 161 15.24 -23.86 0.19
N ARG A 162 14.47 -23.27 1.12
CA ARG A 162 13.12 -23.75 1.49
C ARG A 162 12.04 -22.68 1.25
N ARG A 163 12.45 -21.44 1.01
CA ARG A 163 11.50 -20.36 0.72
C ARG A 163 10.93 -20.52 -0.68
N PRO A 164 9.67 -20.17 -0.91
CA PRO A 164 9.11 -20.11 -2.25
C PRO A 164 9.89 -19.09 -3.12
N LEU A 165 9.88 -19.31 -4.44
CA LEU A 165 10.58 -18.44 -5.40
C LEU A 165 10.24 -16.96 -5.23
N GLY A 166 8.95 -16.66 -5.00
CA GLY A 166 8.49 -15.29 -4.75
C GLY A 166 9.19 -14.63 -3.56
N ALA A 167 9.43 -15.35 -2.47
CA ALA A 167 10.13 -14.82 -1.30
C ALA A 167 11.63 -14.58 -1.56
N VAL A 168 12.25 -15.40 -2.41
CA VAL A 168 13.65 -15.19 -2.84
C VAL A 168 13.75 -13.92 -3.68
N LEU A 169 12.86 -13.77 -4.66
CA LEU A 169 12.77 -12.57 -5.50
C LEU A 169 12.43 -11.32 -4.69
N GLU A 170 11.46 -11.39 -3.76
CA GLU A 170 11.11 -10.27 -2.90
C GLU A 170 12.31 -9.78 -2.08
N ALA A 171 13.08 -10.69 -1.50
CA ALA A 171 14.26 -10.32 -0.72
C ALA A 171 15.26 -9.52 -1.56
N TRP A 172 15.51 -9.95 -2.79
CA TRP A 172 16.38 -9.23 -3.72
C TRP A 172 15.77 -7.87 -4.13
N LEU A 173 14.48 -7.83 -4.49
CA LEU A 173 13.79 -6.61 -4.88
C LEU A 173 13.79 -5.56 -3.76
N ARG A 174 13.68 -5.98 -2.51
CA ARG A 174 13.77 -5.08 -1.34
C ARG A 174 15.14 -4.40 -1.23
N VAL A 175 16.22 -5.12 -1.51
CA VAL A 175 17.57 -4.54 -1.54
C VAL A 175 17.65 -3.54 -2.69
N ARG A 176 17.26 -3.94 -3.90
CA ARG A 176 17.28 -3.04 -5.08
C ARG A 176 16.39 -1.79 -4.89
N ALA A 177 15.24 -1.94 -4.23
CA ALA A 177 14.38 -0.82 -3.90
C ALA A 177 15.06 0.15 -2.92
N ARG A 178 15.75 -0.37 -1.92
CA ARG A 178 16.52 0.44 -0.97
C ARG A 178 17.60 1.24 -1.69
N ASP A 179 18.43 0.58 -2.49
CA ASP A 179 19.52 1.22 -3.24
C ASP A 179 19.00 2.35 -4.14
N ALA A 180 17.91 2.07 -4.89
CA ALA A 180 17.30 3.06 -5.79
C ALA A 180 16.69 4.26 -5.05
N LEU A 181 16.01 4.01 -3.91
CA LEU A 181 15.41 5.05 -3.09
C LEU A 181 16.47 5.91 -2.40
N GLU A 182 17.52 5.31 -1.86
CA GLU A 182 18.63 6.04 -1.24
C GLU A 182 19.35 6.92 -2.27
N ALA A 183 19.56 6.42 -3.50
CA ALA A 183 20.12 7.21 -4.60
C ALA A 183 19.21 8.38 -5.01
N ALA A 184 17.89 8.15 -5.11
CA ALA A 184 16.91 9.21 -5.40
C ALA A 184 16.87 10.27 -4.29
N ILE A 185 16.89 9.86 -3.02
CA ILE A 185 16.92 10.75 -1.86
C ILE A 185 18.21 11.59 -1.86
N ALA A 186 19.36 10.96 -2.07
CA ALA A 186 20.64 11.67 -2.12
C ALA A 186 20.68 12.74 -3.23
N ARG A 187 20.05 12.46 -4.38
CA ARG A 187 19.96 13.39 -5.51
C ARG A 187 19.04 14.59 -5.23
N HIS A 188 17.91 14.39 -4.56
CA HIS A 188 16.86 15.39 -4.48
C HIS A 188 16.77 16.10 -3.12
N ALA A 189 17.17 15.47 -2.02
CA ALA A 189 17.03 16.02 -0.68
C ALA A 189 17.81 17.35 -0.48
N PRO A 190 19.08 17.50 -0.97
CA PRO A 190 19.82 18.76 -0.82
C PRO A 190 19.11 19.93 -1.51
N ALA A 191 18.64 19.74 -2.73
CA ALA A 191 17.96 20.78 -3.50
C ALA A 191 16.58 21.16 -2.91
N LEU A 192 15.95 20.27 -2.14
CA LEU A 192 14.74 20.56 -1.38
C LEU A 192 15.05 21.15 0.01
N GLY A 193 16.33 21.25 0.42
CA GLY A 193 16.73 21.72 1.74
C GLY A 193 16.23 20.83 2.89
N VAL A 194 16.16 19.52 2.67
CA VAL A 194 15.67 18.56 3.66
C VAL A 194 16.67 17.43 3.89
N ALA A 195 16.63 16.82 5.09
CA ALA A 195 17.39 15.63 5.40
C ALA A 195 16.51 14.66 6.21
N PRO A 196 16.13 13.52 5.65
CA PRO A 196 15.40 12.50 6.40
C PRO A 196 16.28 11.90 7.49
N THR A 197 15.69 11.59 8.66
CA THR A 197 16.40 10.95 9.78
C THR A 197 16.47 9.44 9.64
N ARG A 198 15.55 8.87 8.88
CA ARG A 198 15.48 7.42 8.63
C ARG A 198 14.71 7.12 7.36
N VAL A 199 15.22 6.20 6.55
CA VAL A 199 14.54 5.64 5.40
C VAL A 199 14.26 4.16 5.66
N THR A 200 13.03 3.70 5.40
CA THR A 200 12.64 2.28 5.54
C THR A 200 11.93 1.79 4.29
N VAL A 201 12.26 0.58 3.88
CA VAL A 201 11.56 -0.12 2.80
C VAL A 201 10.69 -1.21 3.41
N ARG A 202 9.38 -1.17 3.11
CA ARG A 202 8.38 -2.05 3.71
C ARG A 202 7.51 -2.71 2.64
N ASP A 203 6.71 -3.66 3.06
CA ASP A 203 5.60 -4.17 2.26
C ASP A 203 4.31 -3.43 2.61
N THR A 204 4.17 -2.21 2.10
CA THR A 204 2.95 -1.43 2.28
C THR A 204 2.03 -1.61 1.08
N ARG A 205 0.77 -1.99 1.36
CA ARG A 205 -0.25 -2.24 0.33
C ARG A 205 -1.21 -1.06 0.14
N SER A 206 -1.30 -0.17 1.12
CA SER A 206 -2.22 0.97 1.11
C SER A 206 -1.59 2.30 0.69
N ARG A 207 -0.27 2.34 0.53
CA ARG A 207 0.46 3.56 0.16
C ARG A 207 1.83 3.21 -0.44
N TRP A 208 2.29 4.03 -1.36
CA TRP A 208 3.60 3.88 -1.98
C TRP A 208 4.72 4.46 -1.15
N GLY A 209 4.42 5.56 -0.44
CA GLY A 209 5.33 6.21 0.48
C GLY A 209 4.60 6.82 1.67
N SER A 210 5.35 7.27 2.66
CA SER A 210 4.87 8.11 3.76
C SER A 210 6.02 8.86 4.42
N ALA A 211 5.77 10.11 4.81
CA ALA A 211 6.63 10.94 5.62
C ALA A 211 6.01 11.20 6.98
N SER A 212 6.83 11.29 8.02
CA SER A 212 6.39 11.62 9.36
C SER A 212 6.99 12.96 9.85
N ARG A 213 6.37 13.58 10.86
CA ARG A 213 6.89 14.79 11.51
C ARG A 213 8.29 14.58 12.12
N ALA A 214 8.65 13.34 12.48
CA ALA A 214 9.99 12.98 12.93
C ALA A 214 10.98 12.80 11.76
N ARG A 215 10.64 13.29 10.57
CA ARG A 215 11.45 13.23 9.33
C ARG A 215 11.84 11.81 8.92
N ARG A 216 11.01 10.83 9.25
CA ARG A 216 11.20 9.43 8.85
C ARG A 216 10.40 9.18 7.58
N LEU A 217 11.04 8.56 6.59
CA LEU A 217 10.42 8.14 5.33
C LEU A 217 10.23 6.63 5.32
N SER A 218 9.13 6.18 4.75
CA SER A 218 8.85 4.77 4.52
C SER A 218 8.30 4.58 3.12
N PHE A 219 8.77 3.56 2.39
CA PHE A 219 8.41 3.30 1.00
C PHE A 219 8.04 1.83 0.80
N SER A 220 7.18 1.56 -0.18
CA SER A 220 6.92 0.21 -0.66
C SER A 220 8.10 -0.28 -1.51
N TRP A 221 8.55 -1.52 -1.27
CA TRP A 221 9.58 -2.13 -2.09
C TRP A 221 9.13 -2.30 -3.55
N ARG A 222 7.82 -2.40 -3.79
CA ARG A 222 7.25 -2.57 -5.13
C ARG A 222 7.50 -1.40 -6.07
N LEU A 223 7.93 -0.26 -5.55
CA LEU A 223 8.33 0.88 -6.37
C LEU A 223 9.49 0.56 -7.32
N VAL A 224 10.35 -0.41 -6.98
CA VAL A 224 11.46 -0.82 -7.86
C VAL A 224 10.99 -1.57 -9.11
N LEU A 225 9.77 -2.07 -9.12
CA LEU A 225 9.13 -2.67 -10.29
C LEU A 225 8.69 -1.61 -11.32
N ALA A 226 8.40 -0.39 -10.87
CA ALA A 226 8.01 0.73 -11.71
C ALA A 226 9.22 1.34 -12.46
N PRO A 227 8.98 2.13 -13.52
CA PRO A 227 10.01 2.94 -14.13
C PRO A 227 10.76 3.80 -13.08
N PRO A 228 12.06 4.04 -13.25
CA PRO A 228 12.86 4.83 -12.31
C PRO A 228 12.26 6.20 -12.00
N ASP A 229 11.72 6.88 -13.01
CA ASP A 229 11.08 8.19 -12.87
C ASP A 229 9.86 8.17 -11.94
N VAL A 230 9.10 7.07 -11.94
CA VAL A 230 7.95 6.88 -11.04
C VAL A 230 8.43 6.75 -9.60
N LEU A 231 9.46 5.91 -9.36
CA LEU A 231 10.08 5.75 -8.04
C LEU A 231 10.64 7.09 -7.53
N GLU A 232 11.39 7.81 -8.38
CA GLU A 232 11.95 9.12 -8.03
C GLU A 232 10.85 10.15 -7.71
N THR A 233 9.76 10.14 -8.47
CA THR A 233 8.63 11.04 -8.20
C THR A 233 8.01 10.76 -6.84
N VAL A 234 7.86 9.50 -6.43
CA VAL A 234 7.38 9.16 -5.09
C VAL A 234 8.40 9.57 -4.02
N ALA A 235 9.69 9.38 -4.27
CA ALA A 235 10.73 9.82 -3.34
C ALA A 235 10.70 11.34 -3.14
N VAL A 236 10.60 12.13 -4.20
CA VAL A 236 10.46 13.60 -4.16
C VAL A 236 9.17 14.02 -3.45
N HIS A 237 8.05 13.33 -3.67
CA HIS A 237 6.78 13.58 -2.98
C HIS A 237 6.94 13.45 -1.46
N GLU A 238 7.56 12.38 -0.98
CA GLU A 238 7.75 12.16 0.45
C GLU A 238 8.81 13.10 1.04
N LEU A 239 9.84 13.48 0.28
CA LEU A 239 10.79 14.52 0.68
C LEU A 239 10.11 15.88 0.81
N ALA A 240 9.21 16.25 -0.10
CA ALA A 240 8.45 17.50 -0.04
C ALA A 240 7.59 17.58 1.23
N HIS A 241 7.06 16.46 1.72
CA HIS A 241 6.33 16.40 2.99
C HIS A 241 7.19 16.71 4.24
N LEU A 242 8.51 16.66 4.14
CA LEU A 242 9.38 17.10 5.24
C LEU A 242 9.39 18.63 5.42
N ARG A 243 8.89 19.38 4.41
CA ARG A 243 8.72 20.83 4.47
C ARG A 243 7.27 21.28 4.55
N VAL A 244 6.40 20.64 3.77
CA VAL A 244 5.00 21.05 3.63
C VAL A 244 4.09 19.85 3.90
N PHE A 245 3.37 19.88 5.02
CA PHE A 245 2.35 18.87 5.32
C PHE A 245 1.03 19.25 4.62
N GLY A 246 0.52 18.33 3.81
CA GLY A 246 -0.67 18.55 2.97
C GLY A 246 -0.32 18.67 1.49
N HIS A 247 -1.33 18.78 0.63
CA HIS A 247 -1.19 18.75 -0.83
C HIS A 247 -1.72 20.05 -1.47
N GLY A 248 -1.57 21.17 -0.79
CA GLY A 248 -1.92 22.49 -1.32
C GLY A 248 -0.98 22.94 -2.47
N PRO A 249 -1.27 24.09 -3.09
CA PRO A 249 -0.48 24.61 -4.22
C PRO A 249 1.02 24.66 -3.94
N GLY A 250 1.45 25.16 -2.78
CA GLY A 250 2.85 25.24 -2.39
C GLY A 250 3.57 23.90 -2.32
N PHE A 251 2.85 22.83 -1.95
CA PHE A 251 3.38 21.46 -1.99
C PHE A 251 3.69 21.03 -3.43
N TRP A 252 2.73 21.25 -4.33
CA TRP A 252 2.90 20.83 -5.73
C TRP A 252 3.96 21.67 -6.47
N VAL A 253 4.10 22.94 -6.15
CA VAL A 253 5.22 23.75 -6.66
C VAL A 253 6.56 23.14 -6.23
N LEU A 254 6.68 22.73 -4.98
CA LEU A 254 7.89 22.09 -4.47
C LEU A 254 8.19 20.74 -5.15
N VAL A 255 7.17 19.91 -5.38
CA VAL A 255 7.33 18.66 -6.13
C VAL A 255 7.73 18.95 -7.57
N ALA A 256 7.03 19.88 -8.25
CA ALA A 256 7.26 20.22 -9.65
C ALA A 256 8.66 20.83 -9.89
N SER A 257 9.23 21.54 -8.91
CA SER A 257 10.59 22.08 -9.01
C SER A 257 11.66 20.99 -9.22
N ARG A 258 11.38 19.76 -8.81
CA ARG A 258 12.29 18.60 -8.96
C ARG A 258 11.79 17.57 -9.96
N ARG A 259 10.48 17.46 -10.12
CA ARG A 259 9.80 16.51 -11.02
C ARG A 259 8.65 17.23 -11.73
N PRO A 260 8.93 18.02 -12.77
CA PRO A 260 7.87 18.72 -13.52
C PRO A 260 6.90 17.74 -14.21
N ASP A 261 7.36 16.54 -14.50
CA ASP A 261 6.62 15.42 -15.09
C ASP A 261 5.79 14.63 -14.08
N HIS A 262 5.76 15.01 -12.80
CA HIS A 262 5.08 14.27 -11.72
C HIS A 262 3.60 13.90 -12.04
N PRO A 263 2.79 14.69 -12.79
CA PRO A 263 1.41 14.29 -13.09
C PRO A 263 1.35 13.02 -13.96
N ALA A 264 2.27 12.88 -14.93
CA ALA A 264 2.36 11.70 -15.78
C ALA A 264 2.79 10.47 -14.97
N GLN A 265 3.79 10.61 -14.10
CA GLN A 265 4.30 9.53 -13.25
C GLN A 265 3.24 9.06 -12.24
N ARG A 266 2.49 9.98 -11.65
CA ARG A 266 1.36 9.66 -10.76
C ARG A 266 0.24 8.93 -11.51
N ARG A 267 -0.07 9.32 -12.75
CA ARG A 267 -1.05 8.64 -13.59
C ARG A 267 -0.59 7.22 -13.89
N TRP A 268 0.68 7.05 -14.29
CA TRP A 268 1.27 5.74 -14.54
C TRP A 268 1.12 4.83 -13.32
N LEU A 269 1.51 5.31 -12.14
CA LEU A 269 1.44 4.54 -10.90
C LEU A 269 0.01 4.11 -10.54
N ARG A 270 -0.99 4.99 -10.76
CA ARG A 270 -2.40 4.63 -10.58
C ARG A 270 -2.86 3.52 -11.53
N THR A 271 -2.45 3.60 -12.78
CA THR A 271 -2.85 2.63 -13.80
C THR A 271 -2.26 1.24 -13.53
N HIS A 272 -1.03 1.18 -13.06
CA HIS A 272 -0.27 -0.06 -12.86
C HIS A 272 -0.26 -0.56 -11.40
N ALA A 273 -0.94 0.13 -10.49
CA ALA A 273 -0.91 -0.20 -9.06
C ALA A 273 -1.26 -1.67 -8.76
N ALA A 274 -2.31 -2.19 -9.39
CA ALA A 274 -2.75 -3.56 -9.19
C ALA A 274 -1.71 -4.59 -9.70
N GLU A 275 -1.13 -4.34 -10.88
CA GLU A 275 -0.06 -5.16 -11.46
C GLU A 275 1.16 -5.21 -10.52
N LEU A 276 1.62 -4.05 -10.02
CA LEU A 276 2.74 -3.98 -9.10
C LEU A 276 2.48 -4.70 -7.76
N HIS A 277 1.25 -4.67 -7.28
CA HIS A 277 0.87 -5.39 -6.05
C HIS A 277 0.78 -6.90 -6.25
N ALA A 278 0.50 -7.37 -7.46
CA ALA A 278 0.36 -8.78 -7.80
C ALA A 278 1.64 -9.41 -8.39
N ALA A 279 2.72 -8.65 -8.52
CA ALA A 279 3.89 -9.01 -9.33
C ALA A 279 4.56 -10.34 -8.97
N LEU A 280 4.50 -10.79 -7.72
CA LEU A 280 5.08 -12.07 -7.27
C LEU A 280 4.07 -13.21 -7.19
N GLY A 281 2.82 -12.99 -7.61
CA GLY A 281 1.81 -14.02 -7.75
C GLY A 281 0.67 -13.99 -6.74
N HIS A 282 -0.19 -15.01 -6.83
CA HIS A 282 -1.49 -15.08 -6.18
C HIS A 282 -1.45 -15.16 -4.64
N ASP A 283 -0.36 -15.65 -4.05
CA ASP A 283 -0.24 -15.72 -2.59
C ASP A 283 -0.25 -14.33 -1.95
N ASP A 284 0.29 -13.34 -2.63
CA ASP A 284 0.20 -11.93 -2.24
C ASP A 284 -1.25 -11.39 -2.32
N LEU A 285 -2.07 -11.92 -3.23
CA LEU A 285 -3.49 -11.55 -3.38
C LEU A 285 -4.38 -12.32 -2.40
N LEU A 286 -4.11 -13.61 -2.16
CA LEU A 286 -4.88 -14.43 -1.22
C LEU A 286 -4.71 -13.98 0.23
N ASP A 287 -3.51 -13.55 0.62
CA ASP A 287 -3.29 -12.96 1.95
C ASP A 287 -4.01 -11.61 2.07
N ILE A 288 -4.12 -10.90 0.94
CA ILE A 288 -4.97 -9.71 0.83
C ILE A 288 -6.46 -10.06 1.03
N THR A 289 -6.95 -11.20 0.58
CA THR A 289 -8.35 -11.59 0.73
C THR A 289 -8.66 -12.22 2.09
N ARG A 290 -7.68 -12.79 2.78
CA ARG A 290 -7.84 -13.50 4.06
C ARG A 290 -7.66 -12.63 5.30
N ARG A 291 -7.02 -11.47 5.20
CA ARG A 291 -6.79 -10.59 6.35
C ARG A 291 -7.68 -9.33 6.22
N PRO A 292 -8.67 -9.14 7.11
CA PRO A 292 -9.40 -7.89 7.14
C PRO A 292 -8.42 -6.74 7.39
N LEU A 293 -8.51 -5.68 6.58
CA LEU A 293 -7.74 -4.47 6.82
C LEU A 293 -8.03 -3.97 8.23
N PRO A 294 -7.02 -3.58 9.02
CA PRO A 294 -7.26 -2.95 10.30
C PRO A 294 -8.19 -1.74 10.11
N ALA A 295 -9.19 -1.64 10.98
CA ALA A 295 -10.14 -0.53 10.94
C ALA A 295 -9.36 0.80 10.95
N GLY A 296 -9.45 1.58 9.86
CA GLY A 296 -8.74 2.86 9.73
C GLY A 296 -7.70 2.94 8.61
N ALA A 297 -7.44 1.89 7.82
CA ALA A 297 -6.59 1.99 6.64
C ALA A 297 -7.21 2.99 5.64
N ARG A 298 -6.53 4.12 5.45
CA ARG A 298 -6.91 5.14 4.44
C ARG A 298 -6.35 4.71 3.10
N LEU A 299 -7.12 4.94 2.03
CA LEU A 299 -6.58 4.88 0.66
C LEU A 299 -5.33 5.75 0.56
N PRO A 300 -4.34 5.38 -0.28
CA PRO A 300 -3.11 6.14 -0.44
C PRO A 300 -3.42 7.61 -0.70
N SER A 301 -2.75 8.50 -0.01
CA SER A 301 -2.93 9.96 -0.17
C SER A 301 -2.71 10.45 -1.61
N LEU A 302 -1.99 9.69 -2.42
CA LEU A 302 -1.82 9.92 -3.86
C LEU A 302 -3.10 9.71 -4.69
N LEU A 303 -4.09 8.95 -4.17
CA LEU A 303 -5.37 8.71 -4.83
C LEU A 303 -6.48 9.64 -4.32
N ALA A 304 -6.29 10.27 -3.16
CA ALA A 304 -7.33 11.07 -2.50
C ALA A 304 -7.40 12.55 -2.98
N ALA A 305 -6.44 13.02 -3.76
CA ALA A 305 -6.31 14.44 -4.08
C ALA A 305 -7.10 14.91 -5.34
N GLU A 306 -7.74 14.02 -6.09
CA GLU A 306 -8.39 14.37 -7.37
C GLU A 306 -9.93 14.27 -7.39
N GLY A 307 -10.57 14.31 -6.23
CA GLY A 307 -12.04 14.33 -6.16
C GLY A 307 -12.65 15.72 -5.94
N ARG A 308 -11.98 16.79 -6.33
CA ARG A 308 -12.46 18.16 -6.08
C ARG A 308 -12.31 19.12 -7.27
N ASP A 309 -12.28 18.62 -8.49
CA ASP A 309 -12.53 19.46 -9.68
C ASP A 309 -13.50 18.67 -10.58
N GLU A 310 -14.77 18.89 -10.37
CA GLU A 310 -16.00 19.01 -11.17
C GLU A 310 -17.23 18.87 -10.28
#